data_dd2949ca70a81011013dc269a432a74e
#
_entry.id   dd2949ca70a81011013dc269a432a74e
#
_cell.length_a   1.000
_cell.length_b   1.000
_cell.length_c   1.000
_cell.angle_alpha   90.00
_cell.angle_beta   90.00
_cell.angle_gamma   90.00
#
_symmetry.space_group_name_H-M   'P 1'
#
loop_
_entity.id
_entity.type
_entity.pdbx_description
1 polymer ?
#
loop_
_entity_poly.entity_id
_entity_poly.type
_entity_poly.pdbx_seq_one_letter_code
_entity_poly.pdbx_strand_id
1 'polypeptide(L)'
;MGDNQAEYYRGVEVGTAALAAARRAGSDAAVAAAALHAAAAPLLADAPVPTRACAAGCTACCHFPVGLRLGEALRLATAVAAVPGLAATVLAEAATMAATAWERLVGRPCPLLVDGRCAVYDARPLPCRALASADATACRDALAGVREVAVPRDEAAWWRGLGLAAALDAEAADGPRELRSALAAVLAAPPAGRAAAFAGSKAVP
;
A
#
# COMPACT_ATOMS: atom_id res chain seq x y z
N MET A 1 14.95 -6.93 20.41
CA MET A 1 14.04 -7.84 19.64
C MET A 1 12.61 -7.86 20.20
N GLY A 2 12.37 -7.56 21.49
CA GLY A 2 11.03 -7.61 22.10
C GLY A 2 10.03 -6.58 21.57
N ASP A 3 10.43 -5.33 21.35
CA ASP A 3 9.52 -4.24 21.01
C ASP A 3 8.89 -4.39 19.62
N ASN A 4 9.66 -4.79 18.61
CA ASN A 4 9.17 -4.96 17.23
C ASN A 4 8.13 -6.08 17.11
N GLN A 5 8.31 -7.16 17.85
CA GLN A 5 7.36 -8.28 17.88
C GLN A 5 6.02 -7.86 18.52
N ALA A 6 6.08 -7.11 19.61
CA ALA A 6 4.88 -6.57 20.25
C ALA A 6 4.10 -5.65 19.31
N GLU A 7 4.79 -4.76 18.58
CA GLU A 7 4.18 -3.87 17.62
C GLU A 7 3.57 -4.62 16.43
N TYR A 8 4.21 -5.68 15.96
CA TYR A 8 3.65 -6.55 14.93
C TYR A 8 2.33 -7.20 15.40
N TYR A 9 2.32 -7.82 16.58
CA TYR A 9 1.10 -8.46 17.08
C TYR A 9 -0.01 -7.46 17.40
N ARG A 10 0.31 -6.24 17.83
CA ARG A 10 -0.66 -5.16 17.97
C ARG A 10 -1.34 -4.84 16.63
N GLY A 11 -0.58 -4.82 15.54
CA GLY A 11 -1.12 -4.68 14.18
C GLY A 11 -2.03 -5.84 13.79
N VAL A 12 -1.61 -7.09 14.05
CA VAL A 12 -2.42 -8.29 13.79
C VAL A 12 -3.76 -8.24 14.55
N GLU A 13 -3.73 -7.90 15.83
CA GLU A 13 -4.93 -7.83 16.67
C GLU A 13 -5.94 -6.80 16.13
N VAL A 14 -5.49 -5.58 15.90
CA VAL A 14 -6.34 -4.50 15.37
C VAL A 14 -6.89 -4.85 13.99
N GLY A 15 -6.05 -5.40 13.11
CA GLY A 15 -6.45 -5.82 11.77
C GLY A 15 -7.48 -6.93 11.79
N THR A 16 -7.24 -7.97 12.57
CA THR A 16 -8.15 -9.13 12.71
C THR A 16 -9.50 -8.69 13.29
N ALA A 17 -9.50 -7.81 14.30
CA ALA A 17 -10.74 -7.30 14.89
C ALA A 17 -11.56 -6.49 13.88
N ALA A 18 -10.93 -5.61 13.11
CA ALA A 18 -11.59 -4.80 12.08
C ALA A 18 -12.19 -5.66 10.97
N LEU A 19 -11.43 -6.64 10.46
CA LEU A 19 -11.90 -7.57 9.42
C LEU A 19 -13.02 -8.48 9.91
N ALA A 20 -12.93 -8.97 11.14
CA ALA A 20 -13.99 -9.77 11.74
C ALA A 20 -15.30 -8.96 11.92
N ALA A 21 -15.20 -7.68 12.27
CA ALA A 21 -16.35 -6.78 12.35
C ALA A 21 -16.98 -6.55 10.96
N ALA A 22 -16.15 -6.30 9.94
CA ALA A 22 -16.60 -6.13 8.55
C ALA A 22 -17.30 -7.39 8.02
N ARG A 23 -16.76 -8.58 8.29
CA ARG A 23 -17.40 -9.86 7.92
C ARG A 23 -18.78 -10.04 8.58
N ARG A 24 -18.89 -9.75 9.87
CA ARG A 24 -20.19 -9.82 10.57
C ARG A 24 -21.23 -8.87 9.98
N ALA A 25 -20.79 -7.75 9.43
CA ALA A 25 -21.64 -6.78 8.74
C ALA A 25 -21.95 -7.17 7.27
N GLY A 26 -21.43 -8.29 6.77
CA GLY A 26 -21.63 -8.73 5.38
C GLY A 26 -20.89 -7.87 4.36
N SER A 27 -19.83 -7.18 4.77
CA SER A 27 -19.05 -6.30 3.91
C SER A 27 -18.29 -7.06 2.83
N ASP A 28 -18.20 -6.49 1.63
CA ASP A 28 -17.29 -6.98 0.60
C ASP A 28 -15.81 -6.68 0.93
N ALA A 29 -14.89 -7.22 0.16
CA ALA A 29 -13.47 -7.11 0.41
C ALA A 29 -12.96 -5.65 0.36
N ALA A 30 -13.53 -4.78 -0.48
CA ALA A 30 -13.14 -3.37 -0.55
C ALA A 30 -13.57 -2.59 0.69
N VAL A 31 -14.81 -2.84 1.15
CA VAL A 31 -15.36 -2.24 2.38
C VAL A 31 -14.60 -2.77 3.60
N ALA A 32 -14.28 -4.07 3.64
CA ALA A 32 -13.47 -4.65 4.71
C ALA A 32 -12.06 -4.03 4.78
N ALA A 33 -11.41 -3.83 3.64
CA ALA A 33 -10.12 -3.13 3.58
C ALA A 33 -10.24 -1.65 4.02
N ALA A 34 -11.34 -0.98 3.68
CA ALA A 34 -11.59 0.38 4.14
C ALA A 34 -11.76 0.45 5.67
N ALA A 35 -12.49 -0.49 6.26
CA ALA A 35 -12.65 -0.60 7.71
C ALA A 35 -11.31 -0.85 8.42
N LEU A 36 -10.49 -1.76 7.88
CA LEU A 36 -9.14 -2.00 8.38
C LEU A 36 -8.27 -0.74 8.28
N HIS A 37 -8.30 -0.02 7.15
CA HIS A 37 -7.54 1.22 7.01
C HIS A 37 -8.00 2.31 7.98
N ALA A 38 -9.28 2.38 8.31
CA ALA A 38 -9.81 3.29 9.32
C ALA A 38 -9.28 2.93 10.72
N ALA A 39 -9.30 1.64 11.08
CA ALA A 39 -8.73 1.15 12.33
C ALA A 39 -7.19 1.34 12.40
N ALA A 40 -6.51 1.20 11.28
CA ALA A 40 -5.07 1.40 11.17
C ALA A 40 -4.64 2.87 11.38
N ALA A 41 -5.46 3.84 11.01
CA ALA A 41 -5.07 5.26 11.02
C ALA A 41 -4.61 5.75 12.40
N PRO A 42 -5.37 5.61 13.50
CA PRO A 42 -4.89 6.00 14.83
C PRO A 42 -3.70 5.15 15.28
N LEU A 43 -3.70 3.85 14.99
CA LEU A 43 -2.61 2.94 15.37
C LEU A 43 -1.26 3.36 14.74
N LEU A 44 -1.26 3.75 13.47
CA LEU A 44 -0.06 4.19 12.77
C LEU A 44 0.34 5.63 13.12
N ALA A 45 -0.60 6.46 13.60
CA ALA A 45 -0.32 7.81 14.05
C ALA A 45 0.30 7.86 15.46
N ASP A 46 -0.03 6.89 16.32
CA ASP A 46 0.41 6.78 17.72
C ASP A 46 1.86 6.23 17.86
N ALA A 47 2.63 6.26 16.80
CA ALA A 47 4.01 5.81 16.84
C ALA A 47 4.91 6.91 17.46
N PRO A 48 5.86 6.54 18.34
CA PRO A 48 6.63 7.47 19.16
C PRO A 48 7.76 8.19 18.40
N VAL A 49 7.56 8.53 17.14
CA VAL A 49 8.55 9.30 16.37
C VAL A 49 8.30 10.78 16.59
N PRO A 50 9.23 11.50 17.21
CA PRO A 50 9.00 12.89 17.65
C PRO A 50 8.75 13.85 16.50
N THR A 51 9.22 13.57 15.28
CA THR A 51 8.99 14.40 14.10
C THR A 51 9.04 13.55 12.84
N ARG A 52 7.89 13.36 12.19
CA ARG A 52 7.85 12.78 10.84
C ARG A 52 8.23 13.85 9.82
N ALA A 53 9.25 13.59 9.02
CA ALA A 53 9.61 14.45 7.89
C ALA A 53 8.66 14.25 6.68
N CYS A 54 7.80 13.24 6.74
CA CYS A 54 6.77 12.99 5.72
C CYS A 54 5.69 14.07 5.78
N ALA A 55 5.58 14.86 4.72
CA ALA A 55 4.62 15.95 4.58
C ALA A 55 3.97 15.92 3.20
N ALA A 56 2.94 16.72 2.99
CA ALA A 56 2.35 16.92 1.67
C ALA A 56 3.42 17.37 0.67
N GLY A 57 3.51 16.69 -0.48
CA GLY A 57 4.56 16.91 -1.47
C GLY A 57 5.84 16.09 -1.26
N CYS A 58 5.99 15.33 -0.17
CA CYS A 58 7.04 14.33 -0.06
C CYS A 58 6.68 13.12 -0.92
N THR A 59 7.50 12.83 -1.93
CA THR A 59 7.22 11.82 -2.96
C THR A 59 8.25 10.69 -3.05
N ALA A 60 9.30 10.72 -2.25
CA ALA A 60 10.40 9.75 -2.36
C ALA A 60 9.90 8.30 -2.33
N CYS A 61 9.03 7.94 -1.38
CA CYS A 61 8.46 6.59 -1.29
C CYS A 61 7.52 6.23 -2.45
N CYS A 62 7.01 7.21 -3.19
CA CYS A 62 6.20 6.97 -4.39
C CYS A 62 7.01 6.49 -5.60
N HIS A 63 8.32 6.34 -5.48
CA HIS A 63 9.23 5.79 -6.49
C HIS A 63 9.71 4.37 -6.13
N PHE A 64 9.12 3.75 -5.14
CA PHE A 64 9.38 2.35 -4.81
C PHE A 64 8.17 1.49 -5.18
N PRO A 65 8.41 0.22 -5.58
CA PRO A 65 7.32 -0.70 -5.88
C PRO A 65 6.51 -1.01 -4.61
N VAL A 66 5.21 -1.21 -4.79
CA VAL A 66 4.26 -1.48 -3.71
C VAL A 66 3.46 -2.73 -4.03
N GLY A 67 3.33 -3.62 -3.05
CA GLY A 67 2.43 -4.77 -3.11
C GLY A 67 1.05 -4.42 -2.57
N LEU A 68 0.00 -4.82 -3.28
CA LEU A 68 -1.40 -4.68 -2.88
C LEU A 68 -2.00 -6.04 -2.54
N ARG A 69 -2.91 -6.05 -1.59
CA ARG A 69 -3.80 -7.18 -1.33
C ARG A 69 -5.14 -6.95 -2.02
N LEU A 70 -5.90 -8.02 -2.27
CA LEU A 70 -7.15 -7.94 -3.05
C LEU A 70 -8.07 -6.82 -2.57
N GLY A 71 -8.39 -6.76 -1.29
CA GLY A 71 -9.28 -5.72 -0.74
C GLY A 71 -8.75 -4.31 -0.95
N GLU A 72 -7.44 -4.12 -0.82
CA GLU A 72 -6.77 -2.84 -1.09
C GLU A 72 -6.83 -2.48 -2.57
N ALA A 73 -6.59 -3.45 -3.47
CA ALA A 73 -6.67 -3.24 -4.91
C ALA A 73 -8.07 -2.85 -5.37
N LEU A 74 -9.11 -3.52 -4.84
CA LEU A 74 -10.52 -3.20 -5.13
C LEU A 74 -10.88 -1.80 -4.64
N ARG A 75 -10.54 -1.46 -3.39
CA ARG A 75 -10.76 -0.14 -2.82
C ARG A 75 -10.03 0.95 -3.62
N LEU A 76 -8.77 0.70 -3.94
CA LEU A 76 -7.93 1.64 -4.68
C LEU A 76 -8.43 1.83 -6.12
N ALA A 77 -8.88 0.76 -6.79
CA ALA A 77 -9.47 0.83 -8.13
C ALA A 77 -10.75 1.70 -8.15
N THR A 78 -11.59 1.61 -7.12
CA THR A 78 -12.76 2.47 -6.96
C THR A 78 -12.35 3.95 -6.86
N ALA A 79 -11.33 4.26 -6.05
CA ALA A 79 -10.83 5.62 -5.91
C ALA A 79 -10.18 6.13 -7.21
N VAL A 80 -9.42 5.28 -7.92
CA VAL A 80 -8.80 5.59 -9.22
C VAL A 80 -9.87 5.91 -10.26
N ALA A 81 -10.94 5.11 -10.32
CA ALA A 81 -12.04 5.32 -11.28
C ALA A 81 -12.80 6.64 -11.05
N ALA A 82 -12.77 7.17 -9.81
CA ALA A 82 -13.40 8.44 -9.48
C ALA A 82 -12.57 9.68 -9.91
N VAL A 83 -11.29 9.49 -10.28
CA VAL A 83 -10.42 10.59 -10.74
C VAL A 83 -10.35 10.60 -12.26
N PRO A 84 -10.79 11.68 -12.94
CA PRO A 84 -10.79 11.74 -14.40
C PRO A 84 -9.41 11.43 -15.01
N GLY A 85 -9.35 10.52 -15.96
CA GLY A 85 -8.14 10.14 -16.69
C GLY A 85 -7.16 9.21 -15.93
N LEU A 86 -7.27 9.09 -14.60
CA LEU A 86 -6.29 8.35 -13.81
C LEU A 86 -6.29 6.85 -14.14
N ALA A 87 -7.47 6.25 -14.39
CA ALA A 87 -7.55 4.85 -14.80
C ALA A 87 -6.80 4.58 -16.10
N ALA A 88 -6.92 5.46 -17.11
CA ALA A 88 -6.19 5.35 -18.36
C ALA A 88 -4.66 5.43 -18.14
N THR A 89 -4.21 6.34 -17.28
CA THR A 89 -2.80 6.46 -16.90
C THR A 89 -2.29 5.18 -16.25
N VAL A 90 -3.03 4.60 -15.31
CA VAL A 90 -2.68 3.33 -14.65
C VAL A 90 -2.57 2.19 -15.66
N LEU A 91 -3.53 2.06 -16.57
CA LEU A 91 -3.54 1.01 -17.60
C LEU A 91 -2.35 1.14 -18.56
N ALA A 92 -2.07 2.36 -19.03
CA ALA A 92 -0.93 2.63 -19.92
C ALA A 92 0.43 2.33 -19.23
N GLU A 93 0.59 2.77 -17.99
CA GLU A 93 1.81 2.51 -17.21
C GLU A 93 1.99 1.01 -16.92
N ALA A 94 0.91 0.31 -16.58
CA ALA A 94 0.95 -1.13 -16.36
C ALA A 94 1.38 -1.90 -17.62
N ALA A 95 0.85 -1.51 -18.79
CA ALA A 95 1.24 -2.11 -20.07
C ALA A 95 2.72 -1.88 -20.37
N THR A 96 3.22 -0.65 -20.16
CA THR A 96 4.62 -0.30 -20.37
C THR A 96 5.56 -1.05 -19.44
N MET A 97 5.15 -1.30 -18.19
CA MET A 97 5.96 -1.92 -17.15
C MET A 97 5.71 -3.43 -16.99
N ALA A 98 4.87 -4.05 -17.82
CA ALA A 98 4.44 -5.45 -17.66
C ALA A 98 5.60 -6.45 -17.53
N ALA A 99 6.65 -6.30 -18.35
CA ALA A 99 7.83 -7.17 -18.34
C ALA A 99 8.93 -6.70 -17.37
N THR A 100 8.73 -5.59 -16.65
CA THR A 100 9.76 -5.02 -15.76
C THR A 100 9.86 -5.82 -14.48
N ALA A 101 11.04 -6.30 -14.10
CA ALA A 101 11.26 -6.99 -12.83
C ALA A 101 11.01 -6.06 -11.64
N TRP A 102 10.62 -6.64 -10.49
CA TRP A 102 10.28 -5.88 -9.28
C TRP A 102 11.35 -4.87 -8.88
N GLU A 103 12.61 -5.31 -8.88
CA GLU A 103 13.77 -4.51 -8.46
C GLU A 103 14.02 -3.33 -9.41
N ARG A 104 13.64 -3.45 -10.67
CA ARG A 104 13.78 -2.41 -11.69
C ARG A 104 12.65 -1.39 -11.66
N LEU A 105 11.64 -1.59 -10.82
CA LEU A 105 10.61 -0.60 -10.57
C LEU A 105 11.07 0.49 -9.59
N VAL A 106 12.17 0.28 -8.87
CA VAL A 106 12.78 1.31 -8.02
C VAL A 106 13.20 2.50 -8.89
N GLY A 107 12.85 3.70 -8.46
CA GLY A 107 13.06 4.95 -9.20
C GLY A 107 11.94 5.27 -10.20
N ARG A 108 11.02 4.34 -10.46
CA ARG A 108 9.85 4.61 -11.32
C ARG A 108 8.72 5.24 -10.51
N PRO A 109 8.21 6.40 -10.93
CA PRO A 109 7.11 7.04 -10.21
C PRO A 109 5.88 6.14 -10.17
N CYS A 110 5.17 6.15 -9.05
CA CYS A 110 3.88 5.49 -8.92
C CYS A 110 2.88 6.12 -9.91
N PRO A 111 2.07 5.34 -10.64
CA PRO A 111 1.09 5.89 -11.58
C PRO A 111 -0.02 6.73 -10.92
N LEU A 112 -0.10 6.69 -9.60
CA LEU A 112 -1.04 7.48 -8.80
C LEU A 112 -0.44 8.83 -8.36
N LEU A 113 0.82 9.10 -8.71
CA LEU A 113 1.49 10.34 -8.40
C LEU A 113 1.19 11.37 -9.49
N VAL A 114 0.35 12.36 -9.17
CA VAL A 114 -0.06 13.45 -10.06
C VAL A 114 0.36 14.78 -9.42
N ASP A 115 1.06 15.62 -10.15
CA ASP A 115 1.52 16.94 -9.69
C ASP A 115 2.22 16.90 -8.31
N GLY A 116 3.06 15.89 -8.10
CA GLY A 116 3.81 15.72 -6.86
C GLY A 116 2.98 15.27 -5.66
N ARG A 117 1.76 14.73 -5.88
CA ARG A 117 0.87 14.25 -4.82
C ARG A 117 0.20 12.94 -5.23
N CYS A 118 -0.11 12.10 -4.24
CA CYS A 118 -0.93 10.93 -4.48
C CYS A 118 -2.36 11.36 -4.78
N ALA A 119 -2.86 11.12 -6.00
CA ALA A 119 -4.20 11.51 -6.43
C ALA A 119 -5.32 10.80 -5.64
N VAL A 120 -5.01 9.71 -4.96
CA VAL A 120 -5.94 8.90 -4.16
C VAL A 120 -5.43 8.71 -2.73
N TYR A 121 -4.93 9.81 -2.12
CA TYR A 121 -4.22 9.80 -0.84
C TYR A 121 -4.96 9.05 0.27
N ASP A 122 -6.28 9.23 0.39
CA ASP A 122 -7.09 8.59 1.43
C ASP A 122 -7.33 7.10 1.19
N ALA A 123 -7.12 6.63 -0.04
CA ALA A 123 -7.21 5.23 -0.40
C ALA A 123 -5.85 4.50 -0.39
N ARG A 124 -4.76 5.15 0.03
CA ARG A 124 -3.41 4.56 0.05
C ARG A 124 -3.40 3.20 0.75
N PRO A 125 -2.69 2.21 0.19
CA PRO A 125 -2.55 0.90 0.80
C PRO A 125 -1.67 0.93 2.06
N LEU A 126 -1.70 -0.12 2.85
CA LEU A 126 -0.97 -0.22 4.11
C LEU A 126 0.53 0.08 3.99
N PRO A 127 1.28 -0.42 3.00
CA PRO A 127 2.69 -0.07 2.86
C PRO A 127 2.94 1.43 2.76
N CYS A 128 2.06 2.16 2.03
CA CYS A 128 2.16 3.61 1.89
C CYS A 128 1.73 4.36 3.15
N ARG A 129 0.95 3.74 4.04
CA ARG A 129 0.50 4.32 5.32
C ARG A 129 1.50 4.10 6.44
N ALA A 130 2.10 2.91 6.46
CA ALA A 130 3.02 2.49 7.51
C ALA A 130 4.44 3.04 7.31
N LEU A 131 4.82 3.32 6.05
CA LEU A 131 6.14 3.87 5.76
C LEU A 131 6.19 5.36 6.10
N ALA A 132 6.89 5.69 7.15
CA ALA A 132 7.18 7.04 7.56
C ALA A 132 8.66 7.17 7.96
N SER A 133 9.26 8.34 7.72
CA SER A 133 10.64 8.63 8.07
C SER A 133 10.76 9.96 8.81
N ALA A 134 11.74 10.06 9.68
CA ALA A 134 12.12 11.30 10.34
C ALA A 134 13.06 12.17 9.47
N ASP A 135 13.53 11.65 8.33
CA ASP A 135 14.50 12.35 7.46
C ASP A 135 14.10 12.19 5.98
N ALA A 136 13.57 13.28 5.40
CA ALA A 136 13.20 13.33 3.98
C ALA A 136 14.45 13.41 3.07
N THR A 137 15.59 13.88 3.58
CA THR A 137 16.85 13.92 2.80
C THR A 137 17.38 12.50 2.62
N ALA A 138 17.47 11.72 3.71
CA ALA A 138 17.85 10.32 3.63
C ALA A 138 16.95 9.52 2.65
N CYS A 139 15.64 9.81 2.62
CA CYS A 139 14.75 9.19 1.63
C CYS A 139 15.08 9.55 0.19
N ARG A 140 15.44 10.80 -0.09
CA ARG A 140 15.86 11.25 -1.43
C ARG A 140 17.20 10.66 -1.84
N ASP A 141 18.16 10.60 -0.93
CA ASP A 141 19.47 10.03 -1.17
C ASP A 141 19.40 8.52 -1.45
N ALA A 142 18.56 7.81 -0.69
CA ALA A 142 18.28 6.39 -0.94
C ALA A 142 17.66 6.18 -2.34
N LEU A 143 16.75 7.06 -2.76
CA LEU A 143 16.15 7.02 -4.10
C LEU A 143 17.16 7.33 -5.19
N ALA A 144 18.10 8.26 -4.93
CA ALA A 144 19.20 8.60 -5.84
C ALA A 144 20.27 7.50 -5.94
N GLY A 145 20.16 6.43 -5.16
CA GLY A 145 21.11 5.34 -5.15
C GLY A 145 22.41 5.65 -4.42
N VAL A 146 22.40 6.65 -3.54
CA VAL A 146 23.52 6.91 -2.64
C VAL A 146 23.70 5.70 -1.75
N ARG A 147 24.86 5.05 -1.84
CA ARG A 147 25.16 3.87 -1.03
C ARG A 147 25.28 4.24 0.44
N GLU A 148 24.87 3.32 1.31
CA GLU A 148 25.04 3.42 2.78
C GLU A 148 24.10 4.43 3.47
N VAL A 149 23.09 4.96 2.79
CA VAL A 149 22.06 5.77 3.45
C VAL A 149 21.08 4.88 4.17
N ALA A 150 21.13 4.90 5.50
CA ALA A 150 20.09 4.33 6.32
C ALA A 150 18.92 5.33 6.43
N VAL A 151 17.78 5.02 5.85
CA VAL A 151 16.57 5.82 6.03
C VAL A 151 16.02 5.57 7.44
N PRO A 152 16.00 6.59 8.33
CA PRO A 152 15.47 6.44 9.68
C PRO A 152 13.95 6.27 9.62
N ARG A 153 13.52 5.03 9.60
CA ARG A 153 12.11 4.63 9.49
C ARG A 153 11.45 4.62 10.86
N ASP A 154 10.18 4.98 10.91
CA ASP A 154 9.33 4.74 12.06
C ASP A 154 9.12 3.22 12.21
N GLU A 155 9.96 2.58 13.04
CA GLU A 155 9.95 1.13 13.20
C GLU A 155 8.64 0.63 13.81
N ALA A 156 8.07 1.34 14.77
CA ALA A 156 6.81 0.94 15.39
C ALA A 156 5.66 0.96 14.36
N ALA A 157 5.50 2.06 13.60
CA ALA A 157 4.50 2.14 12.54
C ALA A 157 4.72 1.08 11.46
N TRP A 158 5.98 0.80 11.11
CA TRP A 158 6.30 -0.23 10.13
C TRP A 158 5.89 -1.63 10.60
N TRP A 159 6.25 -2.03 11.82
CA TRP A 159 5.89 -3.35 12.36
C TRP A 159 4.39 -3.50 12.57
N ARG A 160 3.70 -2.45 13.03
CA ARG A 160 2.22 -2.41 13.09
C ARG A 160 1.62 -2.58 11.70
N GLY A 161 2.17 -1.91 10.70
CA GLY A 161 1.76 -2.05 9.29
C GLY A 161 1.91 -3.46 8.75
N LEU A 162 3.02 -4.14 9.07
CA LEU A 162 3.23 -5.55 8.71
C LEU A 162 2.20 -6.47 9.39
N GLY A 163 1.87 -6.23 10.65
CA GLY A 163 0.84 -6.98 11.38
C GLY A 163 -0.56 -6.79 10.79
N LEU A 164 -0.93 -5.55 10.45
CA LEU A 164 -2.18 -5.24 9.74
C LEU A 164 -2.24 -5.94 8.38
N ALA A 165 -1.13 -5.98 7.68
CA ALA A 165 -0.99 -6.64 6.40
C ALA A 165 -1.17 -8.16 6.53
N ALA A 166 -0.59 -8.78 7.56
CA ALA A 166 -0.76 -10.21 7.85
C ALA A 166 -2.23 -10.58 8.13
N ALA A 167 -2.99 -9.67 8.76
CA ALA A 167 -4.44 -9.89 8.94
C ALA A 167 -5.19 -9.94 7.59
N LEU A 168 -4.80 -9.10 6.62
CA LEU A 168 -5.36 -9.19 5.26
C LEU A 168 -4.93 -10.46 4.53
N ASP A 169 -3.69 -10.90 4.70
CA ASP A 169 -3.17 -12.13 4.09
C ASP A 169 -3.90 -13.39 4.61
N ALA A 170 -4.34 -13.36 5.87
CA ALA A 170 -5.13 -14.44 6.44
C ALA A 170 -6.55 -14.55 5.82
N GLU A 171 -7.06 -13.48 5.19
CA GLU A 171 -8.38 -13.47 4.54
C GLU A 171 -8.33 -13.96 3.07
N ALA A 172 -7.16 -13.93 2.43
CA ALA A 172 -7.00 -14.29 1.02
C ALA A 172 -5.65 -14.98 0.79
N ALA A 173 -5.69 -16.17 0.21
CA ALA A 173 -4.51 -17.01 -0.03
C ALA A 173 -3.56 -16.48 -1.14
N ASP A 174 -3.96 -15.41 -1.85
CA ASP A 174 -3.28 -14.99 -3.09
C ASP A 174 -2.00 -14.18 -2.89
N GLY A 175 -1.70 -13.76 -1.65
CA GLY A 175 -0.55 -12.91 -1.35
C GLY A 175 -0.59 -11.53 -2.04
N PRO A 176 0.41 -10.67 -1.81
CA PRO A 176 0.46 -9.34 -2.41
C PRO A 176 0.80 -9.40 -3.91
N ARG A 177 0.22 -8.46 -4.69
CA ARG A 177 0.45 -8.27 -6.12
C ARG A 177 1.03 -6.88 -6.40
N GLU A 178 1.89 -6.77 -7.41
CA GLU A 178 2.47 -5.48 -7.80
C GLU A 178 1.37 -4.47 -8.18
N LEU A 179 1.47 -3.24 -7.65
CA LEU A 179 0.41 -2.24 -7.70
C LEU A 179 -0.12 -1.95 -9.12
N ARG A 180 0.77 -1.73 -10.11
CA ARG A 180 0.37 -1.40 -11.49
C ARG A 180 -0.39 -2.56 -12.11
N SER A 181 0.17 -3.76 -11.99
CA SER A 181 -0.40 -4.99 -12.50
C SER A 181 -1.73 -5.33 -11.84
N ALA A 182 -1.80 -5.24 -10.51
CA ALA A 182 -3.02 -5.48 -9.74
C ALA A 182 -4.14 -4.51 -10.09
N LEU A 183 -3.83 -3.21 -10.15
CA LEU A 183 -4.82 -2.19 -10.51
C LEU A 183 -5.30 -2.35 -11.94
N ALA A 184 -4.41 -2.59 -12.90
CA ALA A 184 -4.78 -2.80 -14.29
C ALA A 184 -5.71 -4.01 -14.45
N ALA A 185 -5.39 -5.13 -13.79
CA ALA A 185 -6.20 -6.33 -13.80
C ALA A 185 -7.61 -6.09 -13.24
N VAL A 186 -7.70 -5.41 -12.09
CA VAL A 186 -8.98 -5.11 -11.43
C VAL A 186 -9.81 -4.08 -12.21
N LEU A 187 -9.17 -3.04 -12.78
CA LEU A 187 -9.85 -2.00 -13.57
C LEU A 187 -10.39 -2.54 -14.89
N ALA A 188 -9.67 -3.45 -15.54
CA ALA A 188 -10.08 -4.04 -16.82
C ALA A 188 -11.16 -5.13 -16.66
N ALA A 189 -11.27 -5.75 -15.50
CA ALA A 189 -12.20 -6.86 -15.27
C ALA A 189 -13.61 -6.38 -14.89
N PRO A 190 -14.66 -7.10 -15.33
CA PRO A 190 -16.02 -6.88 -14.84
C PRO A 190 -16.07 -7.19 -13.31
N PRO A 191 -17.02 -6.62 -12.56
CA PRO A 191 -17.07 -6.75 -11.10
C PRO A 191 -16.94 -8.19 -10.60
N ALA A 192 -17.64 -9.13 -11.21
CA ALA A 192 -17.62 -10.55 -10.82
C ALA A 192 -16.26 -11.24 -11.11
N GLY A 193 -15.45 -10.71 -12.02
CA GLY A 193 -14.15 -11.27 -12.41
C GLY A 193 -12.94 -10.66 -11.69
N ARG A 194 -13.13 -9.60 -10.91
CA ARG A 194 -12.03 -8.82 -10.34
C ARG A 194 -11.10 -9.61 -9.43
N ALA A 195 -11.64 -10.50 -8.61
CA ALA A 195 -10.82 -11.33 -7.73
C ALA A 195 -9.92 -12.30 -8.52
N ALA A 196 -10.47 -12.97 -9.55
CA ALA A 196 -9.69 -13.85 -10.41
C ALA A 196 -8.62 -13.07 -11.23
N ALA A 197 -8.98 -11.89 -11.73
CA ALA A 197 -8.04 -11.03 -12.44
C ALA A 197 -6.89 -10.57 -11.53
N PHE A 198 -7.20 -10.21 -10.27
CA PHE A 198 -6.18 -9.90 -9.27
C PHE A 198 -5.24 -11.07 -9.02
N ALA A 199 -5.77 -12.27 -8.79
CA ALA A 199 -4.98 -13.48 -8.54
C ALA A 199 -4.02 -13.81 -9.70
N GLY A 200 -4.44 -13.55 -10.95
CA GLY A 200 -3.62 -13.71 -12.16
C GLY A 200 -2.61 -12.59 -12.40
N SER A 201 -2.63 -11.50 -11.63
CA SER A 201 -1.70 -10.40 -11.79
C SER A 201 -0.31 -10.71 -11.20
N LYS A 202 0.67 -9.84 -11.46
CA LYS A 202 2.07 -10.07 -11.09
C LYS A 202 2.27 -10.15 -9.58
N ALA A 203 2.75 -11.30 -9.09
CA ALA A 203 3.09 -11.50 -7.69
C ALA A 203 4.29 -10.62 -7.27
N VAL A 204 4.32 -10.27 -6.00
CA VAL A 204 5.48 -9.67 -5.34
C VAL A 204 6.41 -10.81 -4.92
N PRO A 205 7.73 -10.70 -5.13
CA PRO A 205 8.69 -11.71 -4.71
C PRO A 205 8.78 -11.87 -3.19
#